data_061060c17d9013e2736555c1573f1c3c
#
_entry.id   061060c17d9013e2736555c1573f1c3c
#
_cell.length_a   1.000
_cell.length_b   1.000
_cell.length_c   1.000
_cell.angle_alpha   90.00
_cell.angle_beta   90.00
_cell.angle_gamma   90.00
#
_symmetry.space_group_name_H-M   'P 1'
#
loop_
_entity.id
_entity.type
_entity.pdbx_description
1 polymer ?
#
loop_
_entity_poly.entity_id
_entity_poly.type
_entity_poly.pdbx_seq_one_letter_code
_entity_poly.pdbx_strand_id
1 'polypeptide(L)'
;MRGIARRARPIVLAATVFAAPATAQSTGDAPEVEKAKNLWAKSPHRQMLERILPPAIEPKNLPDPASEGARLTTHYCVQCHYLPNPRMHSSARWKQVTDRMVWRMRGNGNMGGLMKEMMADVSAPTPGEAATLITYLQKYAQKEIAPSHPALKTEAGQIFSIACSQCHALPDPSQHTAREWPLVVERMKGHMKWANTVVGSPELRTTPELKTDEIVSLLQRYARRDSAN
;
A
#
# COMPACT_ATOMS: atom_id res chain seq x y z
N MET A 1 -63.20 21.24 -53.77
CA MET A 1 -62.28 20.07 -53.65
C MET A 1 -61.47 20.28 -52.41
N ARG A 2 -61.73 19.50 -51.34
CA ARG A 2 -61.04 19.66 -50.06
C ARG A 2 -60.03 18.50 -49.90
N GLY A 3 -58.70 18.81 -49.91
CA GLY A 3 -57.64 17.87 -49.75
C GLY A 3 -57.46 17.50 -48.27
N ILE A 4 -57.52 16.20 -47.98
CA ILE A 4 -57.30 15.65 -46.65
C ILE A 4 -55.82 15.35 -46.50
N ALA A 5 -55.14 16.14 -45.64
CA ALA A 5 -53.74 15.89 -45.29
C ALA A 5 -53.68 14.77 -44.22
N ARG A 6 -53.10 13.62 -44.55
CA ARG A 6 -52.81 12.53 -43.62
C ARG A 6 -51.53 12.87 -42.86
N ARG A 7 -51.62 13.08 -41.53
CA ARG A 7 -50.49 13.20 -40.62
C ARG A 7 -49.93 11.82 -40.30
N ALA A 8 -48.71 11.53 -40.69
CA ALA A 8 -47.96 10.36 -40.26
C ALA A 8 -47.53 10.58 -38.80
N ARG A 9 -47.81 9.60 -37.93
CA ARG A 9 -47.32 9.56 -36.56
C ARG A 9 -45.93 8.85 -36.52
N PRO A 10 -44.93 9.41 -35.87
CA PRO A 10 -43.67 8.69 -35.68
C PRO A 10 -43.84 7.57 -34.68
N ILE A 11 -43.41 6.37 -35.05
CA ILE A 11 -43.25 5.22 -34.13
C ILE A 11 -41.96 5.43 -33.37
N VAL A 12 -42.08 5.70 -32.05
CA VAL A 12 -40.91 5.71 -31.15
C VAL A 12 -40.65 4.27 -30.73
N LEU A 13 -39.58 3.67 -31.29
CA LEU A 13 -39.06 2.41 -30.77
C LEU A 13 -38.31 2.68 -29.46
N ALA A 14 -38.90 2.29 -28.35
CA ALA A 14 -38.20 2.24 -27.06
C ALA A 14 -37.21 1.07 -27.07
N ALA A 15 -35.92 1.36 -27.15
CA ALA A 15 -34.88 0.38 -26.95
C ALA A 15 -34.75 0.08 -25.46
N THR A 16 -35.26 -1.07 -25.03
CA THR A 16 -35.02 -1.61 -23.68
C THR A 16 -33.59 -2.12 -23.60
N VAL A 17 -32.72 -1.36 -22.95
CA VAL A 17 -31.38 -1.80 -22.59
C VAL A 17 -31.53 -2.80 -21.42
N PHE A 18 -31.38 -4.09 -21.71
CA PHE A 18 -31.21 -5.11 -20.68
C PHE A 18 -29.83 -4.93 -20.05
N ALA A 19 -29.78 -4.33 -18.87
CA ALA A 19 -28.59 -4.41 -18.02
C ALA A 19 -28.41 -5.85 -17.57
N ALA A 20 -27.37 -6.52 -18.06
CA ALA A 20 -26.97 -7.83 -17.54
C ALA A 20 -26.59 -7.67 -16.06
N PRO A 21 -27.01 -8.60 -15.17
CA PRO A 21 -26.57 -8.56 -13.78
C PRO A 21 -25.06 -8.75 -13.73
N ALA A 22 -24.37 -7.82 -13.08
CA ALA A 22 -22.97 -7.98 -12.74
C ALA A 22 -22.86 -9.22 -11.83
N THR A 23 -22.36 -10.31 -12.35
CA THR A 23 -22.03 -11.49 -11.56
C THR A 23 -20.97 -11.07 -10.56
N ALA A 24 -21.32 -11.06 -9.27
CA ALA A 24 -20.39 -10.93 -8.18
C ALA A 24 -19.35 -12.06 -8.31
N GLN A 25 -18.14 -11.71 -8.74
CA GLN A 25 -17.04 -12.66 -8.80
C GLN A 25 -16.74 -13.10 -7.38
N SER A 26 -16.64 -14.39 -7.17
CA SER A 26 -16.32 -15.03 -5.90
C SER A 26 -15.04 -14.44 -5.33
N THR A 27 -15.03 -14.14 -4.05
CA THR A 27 -13.90 -13.60 -3.27
C THR A 27 -12.83 -14.66 -2.95
N GLY A 28 -12.56 -15.58 -3.88
CA GLY A 28 -11.34 -16.38 -3.84
C GLY A 28 -10.15 -15.48 -4.17
N ASP A 29 -9.02 -15.70 -3.52
CA ASP A 29 -7.79 -15.01 -3.87
C ASP A 29 -7.57 -15.12 -5.38
N ALA A 30 -7.27 -13.98 -6.02
CA ALA A 30 -7.03 -13.97 -7.46
C ALA A 30 -5.90 -14.98 -7.81
N PRO A 31 -5.99 -15.72 -8.92
CA PRO A 31 -4.99 -16.73 -9.28
C PRO A 31 -3.54 -16.22 -9.24
N GLU A 32 -3.36 -14.93 -9.54
CA GLU A 32 -2.06 -14.25 -9.48
C GLU A 32 -1.51 -14.15 -8.06
N VAL A 33 -2.37 -13.95 -7.06
CA VAL A 33 -1.97 -13.88 -5.65
C VAL A 33 -1.48 -15.23 -5.16
N GLU A 34 -2.18 -16.31 -5.54
CA GLU A 34 -1.78 -17.66 -5.17
C GLU A 34 -0.49 -18.08 -5.89
N LYS A 35 -0.34 -17.73 -7.17
CA LYS A 35 0.91 -17.92 -7.92
C LYS A 35 2.06 -17.18 -7.24
N ALA A 36 1.86 -15.93 -6.83
CA ALA A 36 2.86 -15.13 -6.15
C ALA A 36 3.24 -15.71 -4.79
N LYS A 37 2.28 -16.18 -3.99
CA LYS A 37 2.53 -16.87 -2.72
C LYS A 37 3.39 -18.12 -2.93
N ASN A 38 3.12 -18.89 -3.97
CA ASN A 38 3.86 -20.10 -4.31
C ASN A 38 5.30 -19.82 -4.77
N LEU A 39 5.50 -18.81 -5.64
CA LEU A 39 6.83 -18.37 -6.06
C LEU A 39 7.65 -17.86 -4.89
N TRP A 40 7.00 -17.05 -4.03
CA TRP A 40 7.62 -16.51 -2.84
C TRP A 40 8.00 -17.61 -1.84
N ALA A 41 7.13 -18.59 -1.63
CA ALA A 41 7.40 -19.72 -0.73
C ALA A 41 8.64 -20.52 -1.14
N LYS A 42 8.94 -20.58 -2.43
CA LYS A 42 10.10 -21.26 -3.01
C LYS A 42 11.36 -20.39 -3.12
N SER A 43 11.24 -19.08 -2.89
CA SER A 43 12.38 -18.16 -3.01
C SER A 43 13.45 -18.43 -1.95
N PRO A 44 14.73 -18.56 -2.32
CA PRO A 44 15.83 -18.71 -1.36
C PRO A 44 16.00 -17.44 -0.49
N HIS A 45 15.47 -16.31 -0.93
CA HIS A 45 15.52 -15.04 -0.21
C HIS A 45 14.34 -14.81 0.73
N ARG A 46 13.37 -15.74 0.77
CA ARG A 46 12.14 -15.61 1.56
C ARG A 46 12.42 -15.22 3.02
N GLN A 47 13.26 -15.97 3.70
CA GLN A 47 13.55 -15.73 5.13
C GLN A 47 14.16 -14.33 5.38
N MET A 48 15.01 -13.86 4.48
CA MET A 48 15.58 -12.52 4.57
C MET A 48 14.51 -11.46 4.34
N LEU A 49 13.73 -11.60 3.30
CA LEU A 49 12.72 -10.63 2.90
C LEU A 49 11.53 -10.58 3.86
N GLU A 50 11.14 -11.69 4.47
CA GLU A 50 10.11 -11.73 5.53
C GLU A 50 10.49 -10.93 6.79
N ARG A 51 11.80 -10.78 7.04
CA ARG A 51 12.28 -9.94 8.16
C ARG A 51 12.25 -8.45 7.86
N ILE A 52 12.23 -8.08 6.58
CA ILE A 52 12.36 -6.69 6.11
C ILE A 52 11.06 -6.14 5.55
N LEU A 53 10.30 -6.98 4.88
CA LEU A 53 9.02 -6.56 4.33
C LEU A 53 7.96 -6.56 5.44
N PRO A 54 7.09 -5.55 5.46
CA PRO A 54 5.94 -5.58 6.34
C PRO A 54 5.08 -6.80 6.03
N PRO A 55 4.28 -7.28 6.99
CA PRO A 55 3.37 -8.39 6.75
C PRO A 55 2.47 -8.07 5.57
N ALA A 56 2.22 -9.10 4.75
CA ALA A 56 1.30 -9.01 3.62
C ALA A 56 -0.09 -8.53 4.08
N ILE A 57 -0.72 -7.70 3.27
CA ILE A 57 -2.14 -7.45 3.40
C ILE A 57 -2.89 -8.39 2.45
N GLU A 58 -3.98 -8.98 2.91
CA GLU A 58 -4.83 -9.75 2.03
C GLU A 58 -5.64 -8.82 1.11
N PRO A 59 -5.90 -9.20 -0.16
CA PRO A 59 -6.62 -8.35 -1.11
C PRO A 59 -7.96 -7.83 -0.58
N LYS A 60 -8.72 -8.66 0.16
CA LYS A 60 -9.99 -8.29 0.79
C LYS A 60 -9.87 -7.20 1.87
N ASN A 61 -8.68 -7.03 2.42
CA ASN A 61 -8.38 -6.05 3.47
C ASN A 61 -7.80 -4.74 2.90
N LEU A 62 -7.61 -4.66 1.58
CA LEU A 62 -7.28 -3.40 0.94
C LEU A 62 -8.40 -2.38 1.16
N PRO A 63 -8.08 -1.10 1.33
CA PRO A 63 -9.11 -0.06 1.31
C PRO A 63 -9.86 -0.10 -0.01
N ASP A 64 -11.20 -0.02 0.02
CA ASP A 64 -12.05 -0.06 -1.17
C ASP A 64 -11.67 -1.21 -2.14
N PRO A 65 -11.77 -2.48 -1.70
CA PRO A 65 -11.20 -3.63 -2.40
C PRO A 65 -11.87 -3.90 -3.76
N ALA A 66 -13.06 -3.36 -4.00
CA ALA A 66 -13.77 -3.47 -5.27
C ALA A 66 -13.32 -2.42 -6.30
N SER A 67 -12.52 -1.42 -5.91
CA SER A 67 -12.06 -0.37 -6.81
C SER A 67 -11.05 -0.90 -7.83
N GLU A 68 -10.98 -0.22 -8.98
CA GLU A 68 -9.97 -0.54 -9.99
C GLU A 68 -8.55 -0.38 -9.46
N GLY A 69 -8.29 0.65 -8.63
CA GLY A 69 -6.99 0.84 -8.01
C GLY A 69 -6.57 -0.32 -7.11
N ALA A 70 -7.50 -0.89 -6.32
CA ALA A 70 -7.24 -2.08 -5.52
C ALA A 70 -6.95 -3.31 -6.40
N ARG A 71 -7.73 -3.50 -7.48
CA ARG A 71 -7.53 -4.57 -8.47
C ARG A 71 -6.16 -4.48 -9.13
N LEU A 72 -5.78 -3.28 -9.62
CA LEU A 72 -4.48 -3.06 -10.23
C LEU A 72 -3.34 -3.25 -9.22
N THR A 73 -3.51 -2.81 -7.97
CA THR A 73 -2.53 -3.03 -6.90
C THR A 73 -2.33 -4.53 -6.66
N THR A 74 -3.41 -5.29 -6.57
CA THR A 74 -3.35 -6.74 -6.41
C THR A 74 -2.67 -7.39 -7.60
N HIS A 75 -3.05 -7.01 -8.83
CA HIS A 75 -2.50 -7.62 -10.05
C HIS A 75 -1.01 -7.36 -10.24
N TYR A 76 -0.57 -6.12 -10.09
CA TYR A 76 0.82 -5.74 -10.40
C TYR A 76 1.77 -5.93 -9.22
N CYS A 77 1.36 -5.60 -7.99
CA CYS A 77 2.31 -5.60 -6.88
C CYS A 77 2.69 -6.98 -6.37
N VAL A 78 1.83 -7.99 -6.55
CA VAL A 78 2.13 -9.36 -6.07
C VAL A 78 3.06 -10.15 -6.96
N GLN A 79 3.38 -9.67 -8.15
CA GLN A 79 4.19 -10.43 -9.12
C GLN A 79 5.63 -10.70 -8.64
N CYS A 80 6.15 -9.89 -7.72
CA CYS A 80 7.53 -9.99 -7.25
C CYS A 80 7.67 -10.17 -5.74
N HIS A 81 6.69 -9.73 -4.94
CA HIS A 81 6.70 -9.80 -3.48
C HIS A 81 5.28 -9.75 -2.93
N TYR A 82 5.12 -9.77 -1.61
CA TYR A 82 3.82 -9.66 -0.97
C TYR A 82 3.10 -8.36 -1.32
N LEU A 83 1.76 -8.44 -1.31
CA LEU A 83 0.89 -7.29 -1.53
C LEU A 83 1.19 -6.19 -0.50
N PRO A 84 1.62 -4.99 -0.93
CA PRO A 84 1.96 -3.93 0.00
C PRO A 84 0.71 -3.29 0.59
N ASN A 85 0.78 -2.95 1.88
CA ASN A 85 -0.23 -2.10 2.48
C ASN A 85 -0.05 -0.65 2.01
N PRO A 86 -1.08 0.03 1.48
CA PRO A 86 -0.98 1.44 1.08
C PRO A 86 -0.45 2.37 2.19
N ARG A 87 -0.66 2.01 3.44
CA ARG A 87 -0.17 2.78 4.60
C ARG A 87 1.33 2.60 4.91
N MET A 88 2.07 1.88 4.06
CA MET A 88 3.53 1.74 4.24
C MET A 88 4.31 3.00 3.95
N HIS A 89 3.80 3.84 3.07
CA HIS A 89 4.45 5.07 2.64
C HIS A 89 3.50 6.25 2.69
N SER A 90 4.06 7.45 2.77
CA SER A 90 3.31 8.69 2.60
C SER A 90 2.84 8.86 1.15
N SER A 91 1.84 9.71 0.95
CA SER A 91 1.29 10.02 -0.37
C SER A 91 2.38 10.48 -1.36
N ALA A 92 3.26 11.39 -0.93
CA ALA A 92 4.36 11.88 -1.76
C ALA A 92 5.35 10.77 -2.17
N ARG A 93 5.59 9.80 -1.27
CA ARG A 93 6.54 8.72 -1.50
C ARG A 93 6.02 7.67 -2.48
N TRP A 94 4.72 7.42 -2.51
CA TRP A 94 4.13 6.37 -3.35
C TRP A 94 4.42 6.55 -4.84
N LYS A 95 4.39 7.78 -5.35
CA LYS A 95 4.73 8.01 -6.76
C LYS A 95 6.14 7.51 -7.09
N GLN A 96 7.12 7.89 -6.29
CA GLN A 96 8.52 7.51 -6.51
C GLN A 96 8.72 5.99 -6.39
N VAL A 97 8.04 5.35 -5.43
CA VAL A 97 8.11 3.88 -5.25
C VAL A 97 7.52 3.18 -6.45
N THR A 98 6.32 3.59 -6.88
CA THR A 98 5.63 2.97 -8.02
C THR A 98 6.40 3.17 -9.31
N ASP A 99 6.87 4.37 -9.62
CA ASP A 99 7.68 4.65 -10.82
C ASP A 99 8.92 3.73 -10.88
N ARG A 100 9.61 3.56 -9.75
CA ARG A 100 10.77 2.67 -9.65
C ARG A 100 10.41 1.21 -9.84
N MET A 101 9.27 0.74 -9.29
CA MET A 101 8.80 -0.64 -9.50
C MET A 101 8.42 -0.86 -10.95
N VAL A 102 7.66 0.04 -11.57
CA VAL A 102 7.29 -0.03 -12.99
C VAL A 102 8.53 -0.02 -13.89
N TRP A 103 9.52 0.80 -13.58
CA TRP A 103 10.80 0.84 -14.30
C TRP A 103 11.51 -0.53 -14.25
N ARG A 104 11.53 -1.18 -13.08
CA ARG A 104 12.07 -2.54 -12.92
C ARG A 104 11.25 -3.59 -13.65
N MET A 105 9.92 -3.52 -13.58
CA MET A 105 9.00 -4.43 -14.28
C MET A 105 9.21 -4.39 -15.80
N ARG A 106 9.70 -3.28 -16.34
CA ARG A 106 10.10 -3.13 -17.74
C ARG A 106 11.52 -3.64 -18.05
N GLY A 107 12.11 -4.39 -17.14
CA GLY A 107 13.44 -4.98 -17.32
C GLY A 107 14.61 -4.01 -17.15
N ASN A 108 14.36 -2.81 -16.61
CA ASN A 108 15.40 -1.81 -16.42
C ASN A 108 16.12 -1.98 -15.07
N GLY A 109 17.33 -1.46 -14.97
CA GLY A 109 18.16 -1.48 -13.77
C GLY A 109 19.27 -2.51 -13.79
N ASN A 110 20.26 -2.32 -12.92
CA ASN A 110 21.35 -3.29 -12.75
C ASN A 110 20.82 -4.47 -11.90
N MET A 111 20.13 -5.39 -12.58
CA MET A 111 19.60 -6.59 -11.98
C MET A 111 20.57 -7.73 -12.25
N GLY A 112 21.09 -8.35 -11.19
CA GLY A 112 21.85 -9.60 -11.33
C GLY A 112 21.01 -10.70 -11.99
N GLY A 113 21.65 -11.81 -12.40
CA GLY A 113 21.00 -12.90 -13.15
C GLY A 113 19.70 -13.40 -12.51
N LEU A 114 19.70 -13.57 -11.17
CA LEU A 114 18.53 -13.99 -10.42
C LEU A 114 17.33 -13.04 -10.59
N MET A 115 17.56 -11.71 -10.51
CA MET A 115 16.48 -10.75 -10.70
C MET A 115 15.96 -10.72 -12.12
N LYS A 116 16.83 -10.92 -13.12
CA LYS A 116 16.39 -11.04 -14.52
C LYS A 116 15.48 -12.26 -14.71
N GLU A 117 15.83 -13.38 -14.11
CA GLU A 117 15.03 -14.59 -14.16
C GLU A 117 13.67 -14.41 -13.47
N MET A 118 13.66 -13.82 -12.27
CA MET A 118 12.43 -13.49 -11.53
C MET A 118 11.53 -12.51 -12.29
N MET A 119 12.09 -11.63 -13.09
CA MET A 119 11.36 -10.59 -13.83
C MET A 119 10.92 -11.04 -15.24
N ALA A 120 11.31 -12.22 -15.71
CA ALA A 120 11.06 -12.66 -17.08
C ALA A 120 9.56 -12.72 -17.45
N ASP A 121 8.71 -13.11 -16.51
CA ASP A 121 7.26 -13.26 -16.69
C ASP A 121 6.44 -12.10 -16.07
N VAL A 122 7.10 -11.03 -15.65
CA VAL A 122 6.43 -9.91 -15.00
C VAL A 122 5.86 -8.96 -16.04
N SER A 123 4.56 -8.69 -15.95
CA SER A 123 3.89 -7.68 -16.77
C SER A 123 3.95 -6.30 -16.11
N ALA A 124 4.27 -5.27 -16.87
CA ALA A 124 4.27 -3.90 -16.39
C ALA A 124 2.95 -3.18 -16.72
N PRO A 125 2.45 -2.29 -15.86
CA PRO A 125 1.25 -1.52 -16.16
C PRO A 125 1.47 -0.56 -17.34
N THR A 126 0.39 -0.31 -18.07
CA THR A 126 0.33 0.81 -19.02
C THR A 126 0.45 2.15 -18.28
N PRO A 127 0.76 3.25 -18.96
CA PRO A 127 0.81 4.58 -18.31
C PRO A 127 -0.49 4.97 -17.59
N GLY A 128 -1.66 4.63 -18.16
CA GLY A 128 -2.97 4.89 -17.55
C GLY A 128 -3.19 4.06 -16.28
N GLU A 129 -2.89 2.77 -16.32
CA GLU A 129 -2.99 1.90 -15.15
C GLU A 129 -2.02 2.32 -14.04
N ALA A 130 -0.79 2.70 -14.40
CA ALA A 130 0.19 3.21 -13.44
C ALA A 130 -0.32 4.49 -12.75
N ALA A 131 -0.95 5.40 -13.49
CA ALA A 131 -1.56 6.61 -12.92
C ALA A 131 -2.71 6.28 -11.95
N THR A 132 -3.59 5.35 -12.32
CA THR A 132 -4.70 4.88 -11.47
C THR A 132 -4.17 4.22 -10.20
N LEU A 133 -3.16 3.37 -10.32
CA LEU A 133 -2.50 2.70 -9.20
C LEU A 133 -1.85 3.70 -8.25
N ILE A 134 -1.10 4.69 -8.77
CA ILE A 134 -0.50 5.76 -7.97
C ILE A 134 -1.58 6.54 -7.23
N THR A 135 -2.65 6.95 -7.90
CA THR A 135 -3.76 7.69 -7.29
C THR A 135 -4.40 6.90 -6.15
N TYR A 136 -4.62 5.60 -6.34
CA TYR A 136 -5.15 4.72 -5.31
C TYR A 136 -4.21 4.63 -4.10
N LEU A 137 -2.93 4.34 -4.32
CA LEU A 137 -1.95 4.23 -3.25
C LEU A 137 -1.79 5.54 -2.48
N GLN A 138 -1.82 6.69 -3.17
CA GLN A 138 -1.76 8.02 -2.56
C GLN A 138 -3.00 8.34 -1.73
N LYS A 139 -4.19 7.96 -2.19
CA LYS A 139 -5.46 8.16 -1.48
C LYS A 139 -5.47 7.44 -0.13
N TYR A 140 -4.91 6.24 -0.08
CA TYR A 140 -4.92 5.38 1.10
C TYR A 140 -3.57 5.31 1.82
N ALA A 141 -2.64 6.21 1.47
CA ALA A 141 -1.33 6.32 2.04
C ALA A 141 -1.34 6.57 3.55
N GLN A 142 -0.18 6.39 4.17
CA GLN A 142 0.06 6.79 5.53
C GLN A 142 -0.26 8.29 5.70
N LYS A 143 -1.06 8.60 6.70
CA LYS A 143 -1.25 9.98 7.13
C LYS A 143 -0.03 10.45 7.89
N GLU A 144 0.48 11.60 7.51
CA GLU A 144 1.57 12.25 8.22
C GLU A 144 1.00 13.10 9.36
N ILE A 145 1.69 13.09 10.50
CA ILE A 145 1.33 13.93 11.63
C ILE A 145 1.48 15.41 11.24
N ALA A 146 0.51 16.24 11.58
CA ALA A 146 0.61 17.66 11.32
C ALA A 146 1.79 18.27 12.13
N PRO A 147 2.63 19.12 11.53
CA PRO A 147 3.76 19.74 12.26
C PRO A 147 3.34 20.52 13.52
N SER A 148 2.10 21.01 13.56
CA SER A 148 1.53 21.71 14.71
C SER A 148 0.94 20.79 15.77
N HIS A 149 0.95 19.46 15.54
CA HIS A 149 0.30 18.50 16.44
C HIS A 149 0.86 18.58 17.87
N PRO A 150 0.01 18.61 18.90
CA PRO A 150 0.46 18.82 20.30
C PRO A 150 1.39 17.70 20.80
N ALA A 151 1.27 16.48 20.27
CA ALA A 151 2.18 15.38 20.59
C ALA A 151 3.64 15.76 20.36
N LEU A 152 3.96 16.49 19.29
CA LEU A 152 5.34 16.86 18.91
C LEU A 152 5.98 17.90 19.83
N LYS A 153 5.18 18.58 20.64
CA LYS A 153 5.66 19.61 21.60
C LYS A 153 6.12 19.03 22.93
N THR A 154 5.92 17.73 23.16
CA THR A 154 6.32 17.02 24.38
C THR A 154 7.71 16.42 24.24
N GLU A 155 8.38 16.12 25.37
CA GLU A 155 9.66 15.40 25.37
C GLU A 155 9.53 14.04 24.65
N ALA A 156 8.51 13.26 24.96
CA ALA A 156 8.22 12.00 24.24
C ALA A 156 7.98 12.21 22.73
N GLY A 157 7.39 13.35 22.35
CA GLY A 157 7.21 13.74 20.96
C GLY A 157 8.52 14.06 20.23
N GLN A 158 9.48 14.65 20.92
CA GLN A 158 10.82 14.87 20.38
C GLN A 158 11.55 13.54 20.19
N ILE A 159 11.48 12.63 21.15
CA ILE A 159 12.02 11.27 21.06
C ILE A 159 11.40 10.53 19.87
N PHE A 160 10.07 10.56 19.76
CA PHE A 160 9.33 10.01 18.63
C PHE A 160 9.80 10.60 17.28
N SER A 161 9.97 11.92 17.21
CA SER A 161 10.40 12.62 16.01
C SER A 161 11.80 12.17 15.59
N ILE A 162 12.76 12.16 16.51
CA ILE A 162 14.14 11.74 16.23
C ILE A 162 14.20 10.27 15.80
N ALA A 163 13.49 9.41 16.50
CA ALA A 163 13.52 7.97 16.23
C ALA A 163 12.83 7.60 14.91
N CYS A 164 11.64 8.15 14.63
CA CYS A 164 10.80 7.66 13.54
C CYS A 164 10.97 8.42 12.23
N SER A 165 11.54 9.63 12.22
CA SER A 165 11.77 10.39 10.98
C SER A 165 12.97 9.92 10.15
N GLN A 166 13.79 9.01 10.67
CA GLN A 166 15.01 8.55 10.00
C GLN A 166 14.75 7.82 8.68
N CYS A 167 13.60 7.17 8.53
CA CYS A 167 13.30 6.34 7.36
C CYS A 167 12.12 6.85 6.53
N HIS A 168 11.15 7.48 7.14
CA HIS A 168 9.94 7.98 6.50
C HIS A 168 9.33 9.14 7.29
N ALA A 169 8.32 9.80 6.72
CA ALA A 169 7.57 10.83 7.42
C ALA A 169 6.92 10.29 8.70
N LEU A 170 6.78 11.15 9.71
CA LEU A 170 6.19 10.76 10.97
C LEU A 170 4.71 10.38 10.80
N PRO A 171 4.28 9.22 11.28
CA PRO A 171 2.89 8.80 11.18
C PRO A 171 1.99 9.62 12.11
N ASP A 172 0.78 9.95 11.64
CA ASP A 172 -0.26 10.48 12.50
C ASP A 172 -0.71 9.40 13.50
N PRO A 173 -0.68 9.65 14.81
CA PRO A 173 -1.09 8.67 15.81
C PRO A 173 -2.52 8.16 15.64
N SER A 174 -3.40 8.93 15.04
CA SER A 174 -4.81 8.55 14.80
C SER A 174 -4.99 7.45 13.73
N GLN A 175 -3.91 7.03 13.04
CA GLN A 175 -4.00 5.94 12.04
C GLN A 175 -4.27 4.58 12.65
N HIS A 176 -3.84 4.38 13.89
CA HIS A 176 -3.97 3.13 14.62
C HIS A 176 -4.71 3.35 15.94
N THR A 177 -5.29 2.29 16.45
CA THR A 177 -5.84 2.27 17.80
C THR A 177 -4.73 2.17 18.85
N ALA A 178 -5.04 2.48 20.11
CA ALA A 178 -4.08 2.33 21.19
C ALA A 178 -3.55 0.89 21.34
N ARG A 179 -4.38 -0.10 20.99
CA ARG A 179 -4.02 -1.52 21.05
C ARG A 179 -3.06 -1.95 19.91
N GLU A 180 -3.16 -1.30 18.75
CA GLU A 180 -2.32 -1.63 17.58
C GLU A 180 -0.91 -1.03 17.68
N TRP A 181 -0.76 0.12 18.32
CA TRP A 181 0.51 0.85 18.35
C TRP A 181 1.71 0.06 18.88
N PRO A 182 1.61 -0.73 19.96
CA PRO A 182 2.76 -1.53 20.44
C PRO A 182 3.31 -2.48 19.36
N LEU A 183 2.43 -3.13 18.61
CA LEU A 183 2.81 -4.04 17.53
C LEU A 183 3.46 -3.30 16.34
N VAL A 184 2.96 -2.10 16.02
CA VAL A 184 3.55 -1.26 14.97
C VAL A 184 4.96 -0.81 15.36
N VAL A 185 5.15 -0.34 16.60
CA VAL A 185 6.46 0.11 17.09
C VAL A 185 7.46 -1.03 17.16
N GLU A 186 7.06 -2.20 17.64
CA GLU A 186 7.95 -3.37 17.71
C GLU A 186 8.40 -3.82 16.30
N ARG A 187 7.50 -3.80 15.33
CA ARG A 187 7.86 -4.07 13.93
C ARG A 187 8.86 -3.04 13.40
N MET A 188 8.68 -1.75 13.69
CA MET A 188 9.62 -0.70 13.28
C MET A 188 10.99 -0.87 13.92
N LYS A 189 11.07 -1.29 15.19
CA LYS A 189 12.34 -1.68 15.85
C LYS A 189 13.06 -2.79 15.08
N GLY A 190 12.33 -3.81 14.66
CA GLY A 190 12.87 -4.89 13.83
C GLY A 190 13.47 -4.37 12.53
N HIS A 191 12.77 -3.45 11.84
CA HIS A 191 13.26 -2.81 10.61
C HIS A 191 14.52 -1.96 10.85
N MET A 192 14.56 -1.19 11.92
CA MET A 192 15.75 -0.40 12.28
C MET A 192 16.95 -1.31 12.57
N LYS A 193 16.77 -2.35 13.38
CA LYS A 193 17.83 -3.32 13.67
C LYS A 193 18.37 -3.96 12.39
N TRP A 194 17.50 -4.32 11.48
CA TRP A 194 17.90 -4.87 10.18
C TRP A 194 18.67 -3.85 9.34
N ALA A 195 18.14 -2.62 9.20
CA ALA A 195 18.80 -1.55 8.44
C ALA A 195 20.19 -1.28 8.96
N ASN A 196 20.38 -1.21 10.28
CA ASN A 196 21.68 -1.04 10.93
C ASN A 196 22.64 -2.22 10.64
N THR A 197 22.12 -3.43 10.49
CA THR A 197 22.94 -4.62 10.23
C THR A 197 23.35 -4.70 8.75
N VAL A 198 22.43 -4.38 7.82
CA VAL A 198 22.64 -4.59 6.38
C VAL A 198 23.25 -3.37 5.70
N VAL A 199 22.79 -2.17 6.05
CA VAL A 199 23.34 -0.93 5.45
C VAL A 199 24.68 -0.55 6.05
N GLY A 200 24.98 -1.05 7.25
CA GLY A 200 26.31 -0.94 7.84
C GLY A 200 26.77 0.49 8.14
N SER A 201 25.84 1.44 8.23
CA SER A 201 26.18 2.82 8.55
C SER A 201 26.77 2.90 9.97
N PRO A 202 28.01 3.36 10.14
CA PRO A 202 28.59 3.53 11.48
C PRO A 202 27.77 4.47 12.36
N GLU A 203 27.11 5.46 11.75
CA GLU A 203 26.29 6.43 12.46
C GLU A 203 25.01 5.81 13.07
N LEU A 204 24.48 4.77 12.44
CA LEU A 204 23.32 4.04 12.97
C LEU A 204 23.68 3.05 14.08
N ARG A 205 24.98 2.75 14.28
CA ARG A 205 25.45 1.86 15.39
C ARG A 205 25.40 2.55 16.75
N THR A 206 25.34 3.87 16.77
CA THR A 206 25.25 4.70 17.99
C THR A 206 23.82 5.14 18.29
N THR A 207 22.81 4.45 17.75
CA THR A 207 21.41 4.77 18.05
C THR A 207 21.23 4.76 19.57
N PRO A 208 20.85 5.88 20.21
CA PRO A 208 20.52 5.87 21.60
C PRO A 208 19.46 4.82 21.86
N GLU A 209 19.56 4.12 22.99
CA GLU A 209 18.55 3.15 23.38
C GLU A 209 17.16 3.75 23.19
N LEU A 210 16.43 3.20 22.23
CA LEU A 210 15.12 3.74 21.85
C LEU A 210 14.23 3.61 23.07
N LYS A 211 13.84 4.75 23.65
CA LYS A 211 12.84 4.81 24.73
C LYS A 211 11.47 4.40 24.19
N THR A 212 11.38 3.13 23.82
CA THR A 212 10.23 2.55 23.12
C THR A 212 8.94 2.74 23.88
N ASP A 213 8.99 2.59 25.20
CA ASP A 213 7.81 2.70 26.06
C ASP A 213 7.25 4.13 26.10
N GLU A 214 8.12 5.14 26.04
CA GLU A 214 7.70 6.55 25.95
C GLU A 214 7.03 6.83 24.62
N ILE A 215 7.59 6.30 23.51
CA ILE A 215 7.02 6.43 22.16
C ILE A 215 5.65 5.74 22.11
N VAL A 216 5.55 4.49 22.60
CA VAL A 216 4.29 3.74 22.63
C VAL A 216 3.23 4.50 23.42
N SER A 217 3.57 4.95 24.63
CA SER A 217 2.66 5.70 25.49
C SER A 217 2.17 6.99 24.84
N LEU A 218 3.07 7.71 24.15
CA LEU A 218 2.70 8.90 23.38
C LEU A 218 1.71 8.54 22.27
N LEU A 219 2.02 7.57 21.45
CA LEU A 219 1.19 7.16 20.30
C LEU A 219 -0.17 6.66 20.76
N GLN A 220 -0.23 5.90 21.85
CA GLN A 220 -1.49 5.43 22.45
C GLN A 220 -2.37 6.57 22.96
N ARG A 221 -1.77 7.61 23.54
CA ARG A 221 -2.51 8.79 24.03
C ARG A 221 -3.25 9.53 22.92
N TYR A 222 -2.66 9.61 21.73
CA TYR A 222 -3.21 10.30 20.57
C TYR A 222 -3.80 9.35 19.52
N ALA A 223 -3.91 8.07 19.85
CA ALA A 223 -4.45 7.05 18.97
C ALA A 223 -5.93 7.30 18.61
N ARG A 224 -6.36 6.69 17.52
CA ARG A 224 -7.77 6.62 17.17
C ARG A 224 -8.54 5.89 18.29
N ARG A 225 -9.67 6.43 18.69
CA ARG A 225 -10.58 5.73 19.60
C ARG A 225 -11.09 4.46 18.94
N ASP A 226 -11.14 3.38 19.70
CA ASP A 226 -11.82 2.18 19.24
C ASP A 226 -13.28 2.54 18.95
N SER A 227 -13.78 2.17 17.76
CA SER A 227 -15.21 2.30 17.50
C SER A 227 -15.91 1.43 18.55
N ALA A 228 -16.76 2.04 19.38
CA ALA A 228 -17.61 1.28 20.28
C ALA A 228 -18.45 0.32 19.42
N ASN A 229 -18.28 -0.97 19.64
CA ASN A 229 -19.17 -2.01 19.11
C ASN A 229 -20.55 -1.84 19.70
#